data_ea012560755533ef5012bf71d74c38c9
#
_entry.id   ea012560755533ef5012bf71d74c38c9
#
_cell.length_a   1.000
_cell.length_b   1.000
_cell.length_c   1.000
_cell.angle_alpha   90.00
_cell.angle_beta   90.00
_cell.angle_gamma   90.00
#
_symmetry.space_group_name_H-M   'P 1'
#
loop_
_entity.id
_entity.type
_entity.pdbx_description
1 polymer ?
#
loop_
_entity_poly.entity_id
_entity_poly.type
_entity_poly.pdbx_seq_one_letter_code
_entity_poly.pdbx_strand_id
1 'polypeptide(L)'
;MSLQGKVIITCAVTGAIHTPSMSPHLPVSASEISDAAIGAAEAGAAVIHLHARAEDDGRPDQSVEAFSPILGVIKQATDAVLNITTGGAPTMSIAERIQPAQHYQPELASLNMGTMNFGLFPMLSRYESQLKHQWERDYLGNKDIIFRNTFGDVEHVMTTLGANGTRFEFECYDTSHLYNLKHFHDRGLVKGPLFIQTVFGLMGGIGAHPDDVLHMKRTADRLFGDNYRWSVLGAGRNQLNIAAMSAAMGGHIRVGLEDNLWAGKGRLAETNAQQVRAARQIVEGLGLEVATSAEARELLALKGGDQVNF
;
A
#
# COMPACT_ATOMS: atom_id res chain seq x y z
N MET A 1 -6.52 -15.97 -21.78
CA MET A 1 -5.65 -16.88 -20.98
C MET A 1 -6.27 -17.04 -19.60
N SER A 2 -6.05 -18.16 -18.92
CA SER A 2 -6.55 -18.32 -17.53
C SER A 2 -5.77 -17.39 -16.59
N LEU A 3 -6.48 -16.64 -15.72
CA LEU A 3 -5.86 -15.82 -14.67
C LEU A 3 -5.55 -16.62 -13.40
N GLN A 4 -5.85 -17.91 -13.41
CA GLN A 4 -5.55 -18.81 -12.30
C GLN A 4 -4.04 -18.97 -12.13
N GLY A 5 -3.54 -18.82 -10.92
CA GLY A 5 -2.10 -18.90 -10.63
C GLY A 5 -1.32 -17.61 -10.87
N LYS A 6 -2.00 -16.53 -11.31
CA LYS A 6 -1.38 -15.21 -11.48
C LYS A 6 -1.36 -14.45 -10.15
N VAL A 7 -0.20 -13.97 -9.74
CA VAL A 7 0.01 -13.22 -8.49
C VAL A 7 0.34 -11.76 -8.80
N ILE A 8 -0.51 -10.84 -8.38
CA ILE A 8 -0.22 -9.41 -8.44
C ILE A 8 0.88 -9.10 -7.39
N ILE A 9 1.95 -8.45 -7.85
CA ILE A 9 2.94 -7.82 -6.97
C ILE A 9 2.64 -6.33 -6.96
N THR A 10 2.27 -5.79 -5.79
CA THR A 10 2.20 -4.36 -5.52
C THR A 10 3.54 -3.91 -4.93
N CYS A 11 4.11 -2.82 -5.45
CA CYS A 11 5.27 -2.18 -4.84
C CYS A 11 4.89 -0.85 -4.20
N ALA A 12 5.12 -0.73 -2.90
CA ALA A 12 4.92 0.51 -2.13
C ALA A 12 6.27 1.23 -1.96
N VAL A 13 6.41 2.35 -2.66
CA VAL A 13 7.73 2.93 -2.99
C VAL A 13 8.39 3.64 -1.81
N THR A 14 7.67 4.54 -1.11
CA THR A 14 8.25 5.42 -0.10
C THR A 14 7.43 5.54 1.18
N GLY A 15 6.10 5.61 1.09
CA GLY A 15 5.18 5.69 2.22
C GLY A 15 5.33 6.91 3.12
N ALA A 16 4.74 6.81 4.31
CA ALA A 16 4.80 7.83 5.35
C ALA A 16 5.38 7.32 6.68
N ILE A 17 5.56 6.00 6.83
CA ILE A 17 6.01 5.39 8.10
C ILE A 17 7.50 5.59 8.32
N HIS A 18 8.31 5.22 7.34
CA HIS A 18 9.75 5.42 7.40
C HIS A 18 10.10 6.88 7.11
N THR A 19 11.03 7.43 7.87
CA THR A 19 11.52 8.79 7.68
C THR A 19 12.85 8.81 6.92
N PRO A 20 13.22 9.92 6.26
CA PRO A 20 14.41 9.98 5.40
C PRO A 20 15.69 9.58 6.08
N SER A 21 15.84 9.87 7.38
CA SER A 21 17.04 9.53 8.15
C SER A 21 17.22 8.04 8.43
N MET A 22 16.18 7.22 8.23
CA MET A 22 16.23 5.78 8.54
C MET A 22 16.98 4.97 7.47
N SER A 23 17.01 5.44 6.22
CA SER A 23 17.71 4.78 5.13
C SER A 23 18.11 5.78 4.05
N PRO A 24 19.36 5.75 3.57
CA PRO A 24 19.79 6.57 2.44
C PRO A 24 19.16 6.14 1.10
N HIS A 25 18.45 5.01 1.10
CA HIS A 25 17.82 4.44 -0.09
C HIS A 25 16.31 4.70 -0.15
N LEU A 26 15.74 5.34 0.88
CA LEU A 26 14.32 5.71 0.86
C LEU A 26 14.11 6.88 -0.11
N PRO A 27 13.30 6.71 -1.18
CA PRO A 27 13.06 7.80 -2.12
C PRO A 27 12.31 8.97 -1.46
N VAL A 28 12.78 10.20 -1.69
CA VAL A 28 12.21 11.42 -1.10
C VAL A 28 11.78 12.41 -2.18
N SER A 29 12.68 12.78 -3.10
CA SER A 29 12.33 13.70 -4.18
C SER A 29 11.40 13.07 -5.21
N ALA A 30 10.69 13.90 -5.96
CA ALA A 30 9.81 13.44 -7.04
C ALA A 30 10.56 12.57 -8.07
N SER A 31 11.79 12.90 -8.41
CA SER A 31 12.63 12.11 -9.31
C SER A 31 12.97 10.76 -8.69
N GLU A 32 13.45 10.71 -7.44
CA GLU A 32 13.78 9.46 -6.77
C GLU A 32 12.57 8.53 -6.64
N ILE A 33 11.37 9.08 -6.34
CA ILE A 33 10.12 8.31 -6.25
C ILE A 33 9.75 7.76 -7.63
N SER A 34 9.86 8.57 -8.69
CA SER A 34 9.55 8.14 -10.05
C SER A 34 10.51 7.05 -10.54
N ASP A 35 11.81 7.23 -10.34
CA ASP A 35 12.84 6.25 -10.74
C ASP A 35 12.67 4.93 -9.99
N ALA A 36 12.36 5.00 -8.68
CA ALA A 36 12.10 3.82 -7.87
C ALA A 36 10.82 3.08 -8.30
N ALA A 37 9.78 3.81 -8.68
CA ALA A 37 8.53 3.26 -9.19
C ALA A 37 8.73 2.57 -10.55
N ILE A 38 9.44 3.21 -11.48
CA ILE A 38 9.78 2.66 -12.80
C ILE A 38 10.61 1.40 -12.64
N GLY A 39 11.68 1.45 -11.83
CA GLY A 39 12.51 0.27 -11.57
C GLY A 39 11.74 -0.89 -10.91
N ALA A 40 10.75 -0.59 -10.06
CA ALA A 40 9.88 -1.60 -9.46
C ALA A 40 8.95 -2.25 -10.50
N ALA A 41 8.38 -1.46 -11.42
CA ALA A 41 7.55 -1.95 -12.52
C ALA A 41 8.36 -2.85 -13.47
N GLU A 42 9.57 -2.42 -13.86
CA GLU A 42 10.50 -3.21 -14.68
C GLU A 42 10.90 -4.53 -13.99
N ALA A 43 10.99 -4.55 -12.67
CA ALA A 43 11.28 -5.76 -11.89
C ALA A 43 10.08 -6.73 -11.82
N GLY A 44 8.87 -6.28 -12.19
CA GLY A 44 7.67 -7.10 -12.26
C GLY A 44 6.52 -6.68 -11.34
N ALA A 45 6.55 -5.50 -10.73
CA ALA A 45 5.40 -4.97 -10.01
C ALA A 45 4.31 -4.53 -10.99
N ALA A 46 3.12 -5.14 -10.89
CA ALA A 46 1.97 -4.78 -11.72
C ALA A 46 1.23 -3.54 -11.18
N VAL A 47 1.35 -3.27 -9.89
CA VAL A 47 0.75 -2.14 -9.19
C VAL A 47 1.83 -1.38 -8.44
N ILE A 48 1.83 -0.06 -8.56
CA ILE A 48 2.74 0.83 -7.83
C ILE A 48 1.92 1.69 -6.88
N HIS A 49 2.14 1.50 -5.58
CA HIS A 49 1.52 2.30 -4.53
C HIS A 49 2.37 3.53 -4.22
N LEU A 50 1.76 4.70 -4.29
CA LEU A 50 2.45 5.98 -4.28
C LEU A 50 2.02 6.88 -3.12
N HIS A 51 3.03 7.40 -2.45
CA HIS A 51 3.02 8.59 -1.61
C HIS A 51 3.91 9.66 -2.24
N ALA A 52 3.70 10.91 -1.87
CA ALA A 52 4.63 12.00 -2.16
C ALA A 52 5.23 12.56 -0.87
N ARG A 53 6.34 13.27 -1.00
CA ARG A 53 7.07 13.88 0.11
C ARG A 53 7.51 15.29 -0.26
N ALA A 54 7.60 16.15 0.74
CA ALA A 54 8.20 17.46 0.61
C ALA A 54 9.71 17.31 0.32
N GLU A 55 10.21 18.02 -0.69
CA GLU A 55 11.60 17.87 -1.14
C GLU A 55 12.63 18.45 -0.16
N ASP A 56 12.24 19.42 0.67
CA ASP A 56 13.11 20.13 1.59
C ASP A 56 13.51 19.29 2.81
N ASP A 57 12.60 18.49 3.36
CA ASP A 57 12.86 17.71 4.56
C ASP A 57 12.30 16.29 4.55
N GLY A 58 11.64 15.89 3.46
CA GLY A 58 11.12 14.54 3.24
C GLY A 58 9.92 14.15 4.08
N ARG A 59 9.23 15.11 4.73
CA ARG A 59 7.96 14.82 5.41
C ARG A 59 6.89 14.40 4.39
N PRO A 60 5.90 13.59 4.79
CA PRO A 60 4.80 13.22 3.91
C PRO A 60 4.07 14.48 3.40
N ASP A 61 3.82 14.54 2.09
CA ASP A 61 3.08 15.59 1.42
C ASP A 61 1.95 14.99 0.59
N GLN A 62 0.71 15.40 0.86
CA GLN A 62 -0.49 14.90 0.20
C GLN A 62 -1.14 15.99 -0.69
N SER A 63 -0.36 16.97 -1.12
CA SER A 63 -0.83 18.00 -2.05
C SER A 63 -0.89 17.47 -3.49
N VAL A 64 -1.76 18.05 -4.30
CA VAL A 64 -1.85 17.77 -5.75
C VAL A 64 -0.52 18.09 -6.43
N GLU A 65 0.11 19.18 -6.02
CA GLU A 65 1.37 19.68 -6.55
C GLU A 65 2.53 18.69 -6.34
N ALA A 66 2.58 18.02 -5.19
CA ALA A 66 3.61 17.02 -4.88
C ALA A 66 3.48 15.75 -5.74
N PHE A 67 2.26 15.36 -6.12
CA PHE A 67 2.02 14.20 -6.97
C PHE A 67 2.20 14.50 -8.47
N SER A 68 2.04 15.75 -8.90
CA SER A 68 2.09 16.16 -10.31
C SER A 68 3.36 15.70 -11.03
N PRO A 69 4.57 15.95 -10.53
CA PRO A 69 5.80 15.56 -11.21
C PRO A 69 6.09 14.06 -11.17
N ILE A 70 5.36 13.30 -10.34
CA ILE A 70 5.56 11.85 -10.16
C ILE A 70 4.70 11.06 -11.16
N LEU A 71 3.39 11.36 -11.19
CA LEU A 71 2.41 10.52 -11.89
C LEU A 71 2.63 10.47 -13.41
N GLY A 72 2.82 11.64 -14.03
CA GLY A 72 3.02 11.73 -15.49
C GLY A 72 4.29 11.02 -15.96
N VAL A 73 5.38 11.13 -15.18
CA VAL A 73 6.67 10.48 -15.51
C VAL A 73 6.53 8.96 -15.46
N ILE A 74 5.94 8.41 -14.40
CA ILE A 74 5.76 6.95 -14.27
C ILE A 74 4.84 6.42 -15.35
N LYS A 75 3.72 7.11 -15.63
CA LYS A 75 2.76 6.69 -16.66
C LYS A 75 3.35 6.68 -18.07
N GLN A 76 4.23 7.62 -18.39
CA GLN A 76 4.93 7.65 -19.70
C GLN A 76 5.95 6.54 -19.83
N ALA A 77 6.57 6.12 -18.73
CA ALA A 77 7.64 5.12 -18.73
C ALA A 77 7.15 3.68 -18.57
N THR A 78 5.97 3.46 -17.97
CA THR A 78 5.47 2.12 -17.62
C THR A 78 3.96 1.97 -17.86
N ASP A 79 3.50 0.73 -17.99
CA ASP A 79 2.06 0.38 -18.02
C ASP A 79 1.53 -0.02 -16.64
N ALA A 80 2.29 0.16 -15.56
CA ALA A 80 1.89 -0.21 -14.21
C ALA A 80 0.61 0.52 -13.78
N VAL A 81 -0.23 -0.17 -13.00
CA VAL A 81 -1.38 0.44 -12.34
C VAL A 81 -0.88 1.36 -11.23
N LEU A 82 -1.21 2.64 -11.30
CA LEU A 82 -0.84 3.60 -10.26
C LEU A 82 -1.94 3.65 -9.19
N ASN A 83 -1.55 3.29 -7.98
CA ASN A 83 -2.38 3.28 -6.78
C ASN A 83 -2.02 4.49 -5.91
N ILE A 84 -2.86 5.52 -5.90
CA ILE A 84 -2.64 6.72 -5.09
C ILE A 84 -3.14 6.48 -3.67
N THR A 85 -2.28 6.72 -2.68
CA THR A 85 -2.66 6.62 -1.28
C THR A 85 -3.80 7.59 -0.92
N THR A 86 -4.74 7.13 -0.08
CA THR A 86 -5.61 8.02 0.72
C THR A 86 -5.26 7.98 2.21
N GLY A 87 -4.15 7.30 2.53
CA GLY A 87 -3.60 7.27 3.88
C GLY A 87 -2.89 8.56 4.27
N GLY A 88 -2.11 9.14 3.36
CA GLY A 88 -1.29 10.30 3.65
C GLY A 88 -0.38 10.07 4.84
N ALA A 89 -0.46 10.94 5.84
CA ALA A 89 0.10 10.71 7.16
C ALA A 89 -1.03 10.68 8.21
N PRO A 90 -0.85 9.96 9.34
CA PRO A 90 -1.91 9.82 10.36
C PRO A 90 -2.39 11.14 10.98
N THR A 91 -1.60 12.20 10.84
CA THR A 91 -1.91 13.56 11.36
C THR A 91 -2.75 14.40 10.40
N MET A 92 -2.93 13.96 9.15
CA MET A 92 -3.69 14.69 8.14
C MET A 92 -5.20 14.42 8.26
N SER A 93 -6.00 15.43 7.95
CA SER A 93 -7.45 15.29 7.80
C SER A 93 -7.80 14.44 6.58
N ILE A 94 -9.01 13.86 6.54
CA ILE A 94 -9.46 13.08 5.38
C ILE A 94 -9.54 13.95 4.11
N ALA A 95 -9.90 15.22 4.24
CA ALA A 95 -9.97 16.16 3.12
C ALA A 95 -8.59 16.38 2.48
N GLU A 96 -7.53 16.51 3.29
CA GLU A 96 -6.15 16.59 2.78
C GLU A 96 -5.72 15.28 2.12
N ARG A 97 -6.01 14.15 2.78
CA ARG A 97 -5.56 12.83 2.33
C ARG A 97 -6.09 12.40 0.97
N ILE A 98 -7.30 12.82 0.59
CA ILE A 98 -7.93 12.40 -0.66
C ILE A 98 -7.69 13.34 -1.84
N GLN A 99 -7.12 14.52 -1.63
CA GLN A 99 -6.95 15.54 -2.68
C GLN A 99 -6.29 15.01 -3.95
N PRO A 100 -5.15 14.30 -3.92
CA PRO A 100 -4.52 13.80 -5.13
C PRO A 100 -5.40 12.78 -5.86
N ALA A 101 -5.99 11.82 -5.14
CA ALA A 101 -6.83 10.80 -5.74
C ALA A 101 -8.11 11.40 -6.34
N GLN A 102 -8.68 12.44 -5.72
CA GLN A 102 -9.84 13.16 -6.25
C GLN A 102 -9.50 13.94 -7.51
N HIS A 103 -8.34 14.60 -7.55
CA HIS A 103 -7.89 15.40 -8.69
C HIS A 103 -7.47 14.52 -9.87
N TYR A 104 -6.62 13.53 -9.60
CA TYR A 104 -6.02 12.69 -10.64
C TYR A 104 -6.86 11.49 -11.06
N GLN A 105 -7.90 11.16 -10.31
CA GLN A 105 -8.84 10.08 -10.63
C GLN A 105 -8.12 8.79 -11.06
N PRO A 106 -7.28 8.18 -10.20
CA PRO A 106 -6.52 6.99 -10.57
C PRO A 106 -7.43 5.78 -10.83
N GLU A 107 -6.87 4.73 -11.43
CA GLU A 107 -7.55 3.45 -11.55
C GLU A 107 -7.79 2.81 -10.17
N LEU A 108 -6.82 2.97 -9.25
CA LEU A 108 -6.80 2.37 -7.93
C LEU A 108 -6.37 3.41 -6.88
N ALA A 109 -6.99 3.41 -5.72
CA ALA A 109 -6.57 4.16 -4.54
C ALA A 109 -6.61 3.27 -3.31
N SER A 110 -5.69 3.42 -2.36
CA SER A 110 -5.81 2.68 -1.09
C SER A 110 -6.88 3.30 -0.20
N LEU A 111 -7.50 2.49 0.67
CA LEU A 111 -8.50 2.95 1.62
C LEU A 111 -8.45 2.15 2.90
N ASN A 112 -8.11 2.81 4.01
CA ASN A 112 -8.07 2.21 5.34
C ASN A 112 -9.49 2.02 5.88
N MET A 113 -9.81 0.80 6.32
CA MET A 113 -11.18 0.40 6.62
C MET A 113 -11.61 0.62 8.07
N GLY A 114 -10.82 1.35 8.86
CA GLY A 114 -11.20 1.67 10.23
C GLY A 114 -10.20 2.56 10.98
N THR A 115 -10.71 3.21 12.00
CA THR A 115 -9.91 4.00 12.94
C THR A 115 -9.14 3.08 13.89
N MET A 116 -7.87 3.39 14.12
CA MET A 116 -7.01 2.61 15.02
C MET A 116 -5.99 3.49 15.74
N ASN A 117 -5.48 3.04 16.86
CA ASN A 117 -4.23 3.57 17.38
C ASN A 117 -3.11 3.28 16.39
N PHE A 118 -2.18 4.20 16.25
CA PHE A 118 -1.05 4.02 15.33
C PHE A 118 0.25 4.41 16.02
N GLY A 119 1.11 3.45 16.28
CA GLY A 119 2.31 3.67 17.09
C GLY A 119 3.59 3.41 16.31
N LEU A 120 4.42 4.45 16.17
CA LEU A 120 5.78 4.36 15.60
C LEU A 120 6.87 4.50 16.67
N PHE A 121 6.51 4.82 17.90
CA PHE A 121 7.43 5.12 18.98
C PHE A 121 8.43 4.01 19.34
N PRO A 122 8.15 2.70 19.12
CA PRO A 122 9.18 1.68 19.31
C PRO A 122 10.38 1.81 18.37
N MET A 123 10.21 2.49 17.23
CA MET A 123 11.30 2.73 16.29
C MET A 123 12.22 3.87 16.74
N LEU A 124 11.74 4.81 17.54
CA LEU A 124 12.51 6.00 17.93
C LEU A 124 13.86 5.63 18.55
N SER A 125 13.87 4.75 19.54
CA SER A 125 15.11 4.35 20.23
C SER A 125 16.17 3.73 19.29
N ARG A 126 15.73 3.09 18.22
CA ARG A 126 16.62 2.48 17.23
C ARG A 126 17.29 3.51 16.32
N TYR A 127 16.55 4.56 15.96
CA TYR A 127 16.99 5.53 14.95
C TYR A 127 17.36 6.89 15.52
N GLU A 128 17.17 7.13 16.81
CA GLU A 128 17.30 8.43 17.46
C GLU A 128 18.62 9.16 17.14
N SER A 129 19.75 8.45 17.14
CA SER A 129 21.06 9.01 16.82
C SER A 129 21.26 9.36 15.35
N GLN A 130 20.40 8.88 14.45
CA GLN A 130 20.49 9.08 13.01
C GLN A 130 19.55 10.17 12.50
N LEU A 131 18.52 10.54 13.31
CA LEU A 131 17.50 11.49 12.89
C LEU A 131 18.08 12.89 12.68
N LYS A 132 17.86 13.44 11.50
CA LYS A 132 18.40 14.75 11.08
C LYS A 132 17.44 15.90 11.34
N HIS A 133 16.12 15.65 11.26
CA HIS A 133 15.08 16.67 11.41
C HIS A 133 14.32 16.50 12.71
N GLN A 134 13.91 17.62 13.34
CA GLN A 134 13.14 17.58 14.56
C GLN A 134 11.76 16.93 14.35
N TRP A 135 11.12 17.16 13.19
CA TRP A 135 9.83 16.57 12.88
C TRP A 135 9.84 15.04 12.90
N GLU A 136 10.97 14.39 12.54
CA GLU A 136 11.10 12.93 12.61
C GLU A 136 11.01 12.43 14.06
N ARG A 137 11.64 13.15 15.01
CA ARG A 137 11.57 12.80 16.45
C ARG A 137 10.17 12.96 16.97
N ASP A 138 9.53 14.09 16.64
CA ASP A 138 8.18 14.41 17.09
C ASP A 138 7.18 13.39 16.51
N TYR A 139 7.32 13.07 15.24
CA TYR A 139 6.46 12.08 14.55
C TYR A 139 6.62 10.67 15.12
N LEU A 140 7.87 10.18 15.22
CA LEU A 140 8.14 8.85 15.74
C LEU A 140 7.82 8.73 17.23
N GLY A 141 8.13 9.76 18.02
CA GLY A 141 7.93 9.74 19.47
C GLY A 141 6.49 9.88 19.92
N ASN A 142 5.59 10.26 19.04
CA ASN A 142 4.19 10.52 19.39
C ASN A 142 3.45 9.21 19.73
N LYS A 143 2.89 9.15 20.94
CA LYS A 143 2.10 8.01 21.44
C LYS A 143 0.60 8.22 21.34
N ASP A 144 0.18 9.43 20.97
CA ASP A 144 -1.23 9.84 20.92
C ASP A 144 -1.78 9.88 19.49
N ILE A 145 -1.11 9.20 18.54
CA ILE A 145 -1.55 9.13 17.17
C ILE A 145 -2.77 8.22 17.06
N ILE A 146 -3.87 8.78 16.58
CA ILE A 146 -5.05 8.04 16.13
C ILE A 146 -5.08 8.13 14.60
N PHE A 147 -4.92 6.99 13.92
CA PHE A 147 -5.15 6.95 12.48
C PHE A 147 -6.65 6.91 12.22
N ARG A 148 -7.20 8.09 11.98
CA ARG A 148 -8.63 8.31 11.90
C ARG A 148 -9.19 7.87 10.54
N ASN A 149 -10.16 6.96 10.56
CA ASN A 149 -10.96 6.50 9.44
C ASN A 149 -12.35 6.11 9.97
N THR A 150 -13.18 7.09 10.32
CA THR A 150 -14.53 6.86 10.81
C THR A 150 -15.43 6.30 9.72
N PHE A 151 -16.59 5.79 10.06
CA PHE A 151 -17.57 5.35 9.06
C PHE A 151 -17.93 6.47 8.08
N GLY A 152 -18.06 7.71 8.56
CA GLY A 152 -18.31 8.87 7.69
C GLY A 152 -17.14 9.19 6.77
N ASP A 153 -15.88 9.08 7.27
CA ASP A 153 -14.69 9.28 6.45
C ASP A 153 -14.61 8.23 5.33
N VAL A 154 -14.81 6.95 5.67
CA VAL A 154 -14.78 5.83 4.72
C VAL A 154 -15.88 5.96 3.67
N GLU A 155 -17.12 6.27 4.08
CA GLU A 155 -18.24 6.49 3.17
C GLU A 155 -17.99 7.67 2.22
N HIS A 156 -17.43 8.75 2.75
CA HIS A 156 -17.06 9.93 1.96
C HIS A 156 -16.03 9.58 0.87
N VAL A 157 -14.96 8.86 1.21
CA VAL A 157 -13.94 8.43 0.24
C VAL A 157 -14.54 7.51 -0.81
N MET A 158 -15.28 6.47 -0.41
CA MET A 158 -15.93 5.54 -1.33
C MET A 158 -16.86 6.24 -2.32
N THR A 159 -17.65 7.19 -1.82
CA THR A 159 -18.61 7.93 -2.66
C THR A 159 -17.89 8.89 -3.61
N THR A 160 -16.94 9.67 -3.09
CA THR A 160 -16.26 10.72 -3.86
C THR A 160 -15.36 10.13 -4.95
N LEU A 161 -14.51 9.17 -4.61
CA LEU A 161 -13.58 8.59 -5.57
C LEU A 161 -14.26 7.53 -6.44
N GLY A 162 -15.19 6.76 -5.88
CA GLY A 162 -15.95 5.75 -6.63
C GLY A 162 -16.81 6.36 -7.76
N ALA A 163 -17.29 7.59 -7.60
CA ALA A 163 -18.03 8.31 -8.65
C ALA A 163 -17.19 8.51 -9.94
N ASN A 164 -15.88 8.53 -9.83
CA ASN A 164 -14.94 8.67 -10.95
C ASN A 164 -14.46 7.30 -11.50
N GLY A 165 -15.06 6.20 -11.05
CA GLY A 165 -14.65 4.85 -11.44
C GLY A 165 -13.35 4.38 -10.80
N THR A 166 -12.79 5.11 -9.82
CA THR A 166 -11.65 4.65 -9.03
C THR A 166 -12.06 3.45 -8.17
N ARG A 167 -11.27 2.39 -8.23
CA ARG A 167 -11.41 1.24 -7.36
C ARG A 167 -10.50 1.34 -6.15
N PHE A 168 -10.71 0.47 -5.14
CA PHE A 168 -10.00 0.60 -3.88
C PHE A 168 -9.20 -0.66 -3.55
N GLU A 169 -7.97 -0.46 -3.08
CA GLU A 169 -7.22 -1.41 -2.26
C GLU A 169 -7.63 -1.18 -0.80
N PHE A 170 -8.47 -2.09 -0.29
CA PHE A 170 -9.03 -1.98 1.06
C PHE A 170 -8.04 -2.49 2.10
N GLU A 171 -7.39 -1.59 2.81
CA GLU A 171 -6.42 -1.92 3.85
C GLU A 171 -7.12 -2.25 5.17
N CYS A 172 -6.99 -3.51 5.59
CA CYS A 172 -7.59 -4.07 6.79
C CYS A 172 -6.50 -4.48 7.78
N TYR A 173 -6.39 -3.73 8.86
CA TYR A 173 -5.36 -3.90 9.91
C TYR A 173 -5.81 -4.82 11.04
N ASP A 174 -7.09 -5.15 11.09
CA ASP A 174 -7.70 -6.08 12.05
C ASP A 174 -9.00 -6.65 11.47
N THR A 175 -9.54 -7.68 12.10
CA THR A 175 -10.79 -8.33 11.68
C THR A 175 -11.99 -7.38 11.68
N SER A 176 -12.04 -6.41 12.59
CA SER A 176 -13.08 -5.38 12.62
C SER A 176 -13.15 -4.58 11.32
N HIS A 177 -12.02 -4.34 10.68
CA HIS A 177 -11.96 -3.63 9.40
C HIS A 177 -12.62 -4.43 8.25
N LEU A 178 -12.52 -5.77 8.27
CA LEU A 178 -13.23 -6.63 7.32
C LEU A 178 -14.76 -6.52 7.49
N TYR A 179 -15.25 -6.45 8.74
CA TYR A 179 -16.67 -6.25 8.99
C TYR A 179 -17.13 -4.83 8.58
N ASN A 180 -16.30 -3.82 8.77
CA ASN A 180 -16.60 -2.48 8.28
C ASN A 180 -16.75 -2.48 6.75
N LEU A 181 -15.83 -3.12 6.02
CA LEU A 181 -15.92 -3.27 4.57
C LEU A 181 -17.19 -4.04 4.16
N LYS A 182 -17.51 -5.13 4.86
CA LYS A 182 -18.73 -5.91 4.62
C LYS A 182 -19.98 -5.05 4.73
N HIS A 183 -20.05 -4.18 5.75
CA HIS A 183 -21.15 -3.25 5.95
C HIS A 183 -21.38 -2.32 4.73
N PHE A 184 -20.32 -1.75 4.17
CA PHE A 184 -20.42 -0.88 3.00
C PHE A 184 -20.72 -1.65 1.71
N HIS A 185 -20.13 -2.83 1.57
CA HIS A 185 -20.38 -3.71 0.43
C HIS A 185 -21.85 -4.16 0.39
N ASP A 186 -22.44 -4.56 1.51
CA ASP A 186 -23.84 -4.98 1.59
C ASP A 186 -24.84 -3.85 1.29
N ARG A 187 -24.40 -2.60 1.45
CA ARG A 187 -25.16 -1.40 1.08
C ARG A 187 -24.95 -0.96 -0.37
N GLY A 188 -24.10 -1.65 -1.11
CA GLY A 188 -23.86 -1.38 -2.52
C GLY A 188 -22.95 -0.17 -2.80
N LEU A 189 -22.26 0.38 -1.77
CA LEU A 189 -21.33 1.49 -1.96
C LEU A 189 -20.10 1.06 -2.78
N VAL A 190 -19.69 -0.19 -2.63
CA VAL A 190 -18.59 -0.77 -3.42
C VAL A 190 -19.00 -2.12 -4.00
N LYS A 191 -18.50 -2.39 -5.20
CA LYS A 191 -18.80 -3.62 -5.95
C LYS A 191 -17.53 -4.47 -6.07
N GLY A 192 -17.71 -5.80 -6.11
CA GLY A 192 -16.60 -6.71 -6.33
C GLY A 192 -16.08 -6.71 -7.79
N PRO A 193 -14.96 -7.39 -8.03
CA PRO A 193 -14.13 -8.01 -7.01
C PRO A 193 -13.48 -6.98 -6.06
N LEU A 194 -13.55 -7.23 -4.76
CA LEU A 194 -12.94 -6.35 -3.75
C LEU A 194 -11.44 -6.68 -3.67
N PHE A 195 -10.55 -5.70 -3.80
CA PHE A 195 -9.13 -5.92 -3.56
C PHE A 195 -8.82 -5.65 -2.09
N ILE A 196 -8.74 -6.72 -1.30
CA ILE A 196 -8.58 -6.65 0.17
C ILE A 196 -7.14 -6.93 0.52
N GLN A 197 -6.47 -5.92 1.07
CA GLN A 197 -5.13 -6.04 1.62
C GLN A 197 -5.18 -6.15 3.14
N THR A 198 -4.81 -7.32 3.66
CA THR A 198 -4.65 -7.50 5.10
C THR A 198 -3.25 -7.10 5.52
N VAL A 199 -3.15 -6.27 6.56
CA VAL A 199 -1.91 -5.64 7.01
C VAL A 199 -1.49 -6.23 8.34
N PHE A 200 -0.22 -6.66 8.44
CA PHE A 200 0.28 -7.41 9.58
C PHE A 200 1.53 -6.77 10.19
N GLY A 201 1.57 -6.73 11.53
CA GLY A 201 2.75 -6.40 12.28
C GLY A 201 3.00 -4.91 12.48
N LEU A 202 2.02 -4.05 12.18
CA LEU A 202 2.03 -2.65 12.59
C LEU A 202 1.39 -2.48 13.97
N MET A 203 1.98 -1.62 14.80
CA MET A 203 1.46 -1.37 16.14
C MET A 203 0.12 -0.66 16.09
N GLY A 204 -0.88 -1.26 16.70
CA GLY A 204 -2.27 -0.83 16.66
C GLY A 204 -3.18 -1.73 15.82
N GLY A 205 -2.59 -2.58 14.95
CA GLY A 205 -3.28 -3.61 14.20
C GLY A 205 -2.98 -5.03 14.71
N ILE A 206 -3.40 -6.03 13.94
CA ILE A 206 -3.17 -7.45 14.23
C ILE A 206 -1.68 -7.80 14.14
N GLY A 207 -1.25 -8.83 14.86
CA GLY A 207 0.12 -9.35 14.83
C GLY A 207 0.53 -9.93 13.48
N ALA A 208 1.77 -10.44 13.41
CA ALA A 208 2.33 -11.05 12.20
C ALA A 208 2.59 -12.56 12.38
N HIS A 209 1.93 -13.20 13.36
CA HIS A 209 2.00 -14.64 13.52
C HIS A 209 1.24 -15.35 12.39
N PRO A 210 1.68 -16.53 11.92
CA PRO A 210 0.94 -17.29 10.90
C PRO A 210 -0.54 -17.49 11.22
N ASP A 211 -0.90 -17.71 12.49
CA ASP A 211 -2.30 -17.87 12.90
C ASP A 211 -3.10 -16.58 12.70
N ASP A 212 -2.50 -15.39 12.88
CA ASP A 212 -3.14 -14.10 12.63
C ASP A 212 -3.45 -13.94 11.12
N VAL A 213 -2.49 -14.33 10.26
CA VAL A 213 -2.67 -14.32 8.80
C VAL A 213 -3.82 -15.25 8.40
N LEU A 214 -3.83 -16.48 8.93
CA LEU A 214 -4.90 -17.45 8.68
C LEU A 214 -6.24 -16.97 9.22
N HIS A 215 -6.26 -16.30 10.38
CA HIS A 215 -7.48 -15.77 10.97
C HIS A 215 -8.10 -14.69 10.08
N MET A 216 -7.31 -13.73 9.62
CA MET A 216 -7.76 -12.68 8.69
C MET A 216 -8.26 -13.29 7.37
N LYS A 217 -7.51 -14.23 6.78
CA LYS A 217 -7.90 -14.91 5.53
C LYS A 217 -9.24 -15.64 5.67
N ARG A 218 -9.39 -16.48 6.71
CA ARG A 218 -10.64 -17.23 6.96
C ARG A 218 -11.82 -16.29 7.23
N THR A 219 -11.58 -15.16 7.89
CA THR A 219 -12.64 -14.18 8.12
C THR A 219 -13.06 -13.53 6.80
N ALA A 220 -12.10 -13.14 5.94
CA ALA A 220 -12.40 -12.61 4.62
C ALA A 220 -13.14 -13.63 3.73
N ASP A 221 -12.71 -14.90 3.71
CA ASP A 221 -13.38 -15.98 2.97
C ASP A 221 -14.86 -16.12 3.38
N ARG A 222 -15.11 -16.15 4.70
CA ARG A 222 -16.48 -16.26 5.23
C ARG A 222 -17.34 -15.05 4.88
N LEU A 223 -16.78 -13.84 4.86
CA LEU A 223 -17.54 -12.60 4.64
C LEU A 223 -17.79 -12.31 3.16
N PHE A 224 -16.85 -12.65 2.29
CA PHE A 224 -16.86 -12.20 0.89
C PHE A 224 -16.92 -13.34 -0.14
N GLY A 225 -16.68 -14.60 0.26
CA GLY A 225 -16.65 -15.76 -0.66
C GLY A 225 -15.64 -15.53 -1.80
N ASP A 226 -16.09 -15.72 -3.03
CA ASP A 226 -15.26 -15.53 -4.24
C ASP A 226 -15.23 -14.08 -4.75
N ASN A 227 -15.96 -13.17 -4.08
CA ASN A 227 -16.13 -11.78 -4.53
C ASN A 227 -15.00 -10.85 -4.11
N TYR A 228 -13.81 -11.39 -3.82
CA TYR A 228 -12.63 -10.59 -3.50
C TYR A 228 -11.34 -11.19 -4.04
N ARG A 229 -10.32 -10.35 -4.08
CA ARG A 229 -8.91 -10.72 -4.35
C ARG A 229 -8.13 -10.37 -3.10
N TRP A 230 -7.50 -11.37 -2.52
CA TRP A 230 -6.75 -11.20 -1.28
C TRP A 230 -5.32 -10.75 -1.57
N SER A 231 -4.85 -9.74 -0.86
CA SER A 231 -3.46 -9.28 -0.83
C SER A 231 -2.98 -9.16 0.62
N VAL A 232 -1.67 -9.15 0.80
CA VAL A 232 -1.06 -9.00 2.13
C VAL A 232 0.03 -7.94 2.13
N LEU A 233 0.16 -7.27 3.28
CA LEU A 233 1.30 -6.45 3.65
C LEU A 233 1.87 -6.98 4.97
N GLY A 234 3.15 -7.34 4.99
CA GLY A 234 3.88 -7.68 6.20
C GLY A 234 4.91 -6.60 6.56
N ALA A 235 4.75 -5.95 7.70
CA ALA A 235 5.64 -4.86 8.11
C ALA A 235 7.04 -5.36 8.50
N GLY A 236 8.07 -4.65 8.05
CA GLY A 236 9.46 -4.88 8.40
C GLY A 236 9.93 -6.30 8.04
N ARG A 237 10.58 -6.98 8.97
CA ARG A 237 11.13 -8.33 8.78
C ARG A 237 10.11 -9.40 8.39
N ASN A 238 8.84 -9.13 8.57
CA ASN A 238 7.76 -10.08 8.26
C ASN A 238 7.37 -10.07 6.78
N GLN A 239 7.82 -9.08 6.00
CA GLN A 239 7.37 -8.83 4.63
C GLN A 239 7.43 -10.08 3.74
N LEU A 240 8.60 -10.67 3.56
CA LEU A 240 8.75 -11.80 2.63
C LEU A 240 8.13 -13.10 3.17
N ASN A 241 8.14 -13.32 4.49
CA ASN A 241 7.49 -14.49 5.07
C ASN A 241 5.98 -14.48 4.85
N ILE A 242 5.35 -13.32 5.08
CA ILE A 242 3.91 -13.14 4.87
C ILE A 242 3.56 -13.16 3.38
N ALA A 243 4.40 -12.56 2.52
CA ALA A 243 4.26 -12.65 1.07
C ALA A 243 4.27 -14.10 0.58
N ALA A 244 5.18 -14.93 1.09
CA ALA A 244 5.25 -16.36 0.75
C ALA A 244 3.99 -17.13 1.19
N MET A 245 3.49 -16.85 2.40
CA MET A 245 2.23 -17.43 2.88
C MET A 245 1.06 -17.05 1.97
N SER A 246 0.95 -15.78 1.60
CA SER A 246 -0.12 -15.31 0.72
C SER A 246 -0.08 -15.99 -0.64
N ALA A 247 1.09 -15.99 -1.30
CA ALA A 247 1.25 -16.62 -2.60
C ALA A 247 0.91 -18.12 -2.57
N ALA A 248 1.38 -18.85 -1.55
CA ALA A 248 1.07 -20.27 -1.36
C ALA A 248 -0.42 -20.55 -1.13
N MET A 249 -1.17 -19.56 -0.61
CA MET A 249 -2.61 -19.64 -0.35
C MET A 249 -3.48 -19.02 -1.45
N GLY A 250 -2.89 -18.70 -2.61
CA GLY A 250 -3.59 -18.14 -3.77
C GLY A 250 -3.89 -16.64 -3.66
N GLY A 251 -3.16 -15.92 -2.81
CA GLY A 251 -3.29 -14.46 -2.65
C GLY A 251 -2.23 -13.69 -3.42
N HIS A 252 -2.38 -12.38 -3.41
CA HIS A 252 -1.46 -11.39 -3.96
C HIS A 252 -0.53 -10.85 -2.86
N ILE A 253 0.48 -10.09 -3.24
CA ILE A 253 1.52 -9.64 -2.32
C ILE A 253 1.87 -8.18 -2.53
N ARG A 254 2.23 -7.51 -1.41
CA ARG A 254 2.80 -6.17 -1.44
C ARG A 254 4.18 -6.19 -0.77
N VAL A 255 5.13 -5.50 -1.41
CA VAL A 255 6.50 -5.27 -0.94
C VAL A 255 6.90 -3.82 -1.22
N GLY A 256 8.01 -3.37 -0.67
CA GLY A 256 8.57 -2.05 -0.97
C GLY A 256 9.22 -1.41 0.26
N LEU A 257 9.95 -0.32 0.00
CA LEU A 257 10.67 0.42 1.03
C LEU A 257 9.74 1.16 2.01
N GLU A 258 8.49 1.38 1.61
CA GLU A 258 7.45 1.86 2.50
C GLU A 258 7.21 0.92 3.67
N ASP A 259 7.19 -0.39 3.40
CA ASP A 259 6.79 -1.41 4.38
C ASP A 259 7.99 -2.03 5.10
N ASN A 260 9.17 -2.04 4.45
CA ASN A 260 10.39 -2.66 4.98
C ASN A 260 11.66 -2.06 4.36
N LEU A 261 12.54 -1.54 5.20
CA LEU A 261 13.85 -1.00 4.77
C LEU A 261 14.94 -2.06 4.61
N TRP A 262 14.67 -3.34 4.88
CA TRP A 262 15.70 -4.37 5.01
C TRP A 262 15.61 -5.44 3.93
N ALA A 263 16.74 -5.75 3.30
CA ALA A 263 16.89 -6.92 2.41
C ALA A 263 17.29 -8.20 3.16
N GLY A 264 17.59 -8.10 4.45
CA GLY A 264 17.98 -9.18 5.31
C GLY A 264 18.52 -8.68 6.64
N LYS A 265 18.89 -9.59 7.54
CA LYS A 265 19.39 -9.21 8.87
C LYS A 265 20.62 -8.30 8.76
N GLY A 266 20.51 -7.06 9.23
CA GLY A 266 21.60 -6.07 9.26
C GLY A 266 21.97 -5.47 7.90
N ARG A 267 21.22 -5.76 6.83
CA ARG A 267 21.47 -5.24 5.49
C ARG A 267 20.23 -4.49 4.96
N LEU A 268 20.39 -3.21 4.70
CA LEU A 268 19.35 -2.40 4.09
C LEU A 268 19.05 -2.88 2.66
N ALA A 269 17.81 -2.72 2.24
CA ALA A 269 17.42 -2.83 0.85
C ALA A 269 17.85 -1.56 0.13
N GLU A 270 18.48 -1.71 -1.02
CA GLU A 270 19.03 -0.59 -1.80
C GLU A 270 17.98 0.01 -2.74
N THR A 271 17.05 -0.80 -3.22
CA THR A 271 16.01 -0.35 -4.16
C THR A 271 14.68 -1.09 -3.95
N ASN A 272 13.59 -0.48 -4.35
CA ASN A 272 12.28 -1.13 -4.45
C ASN A 272 12.31 -2.32 -5.41
N ALA A 273 13.01 -2.18 -6.54
CA ALA A 273 13.21 -3.26 -7.51
C ALA A 273 13.87 -4.51 -6.90
N GLN A 274 14.78 -4.35 -5.93
CA GLN A 274 15.39 -5.47 -5.22
C GLN A 274 14.34 -6.28 -4.44
N GLN A 275 13.41 -5.61 -3.77
CA GLN A 275 12.36 -6.28 -3.01
C GLN A 275 11.32 -6.92 -3.95
N VAL A 276 10.98 -6.28 -5.07
CA VAL A 276 10.11 -6.87 -6.09
C VAL A 276 10.73 -8.13 -6.68
N ARG A 277 12.03 -8.13 -7.00
CA ARG A 277 12.72 -9.34 -7.47
C ARG A 277 12.71 -10.46 -6.44
N ALA A 278 12.87 -10.15 -5.15
CA ALA A 278 12.77 -11.15 -4.08
C ALA A 278 11.36 -11.74 -3.98
N ALA A 279 10.33 -10.91 -4.08
CA ALA A 279 8.95 -11.36 -4.12
C ALA A 279 8.65 -12.22 -5.35
N ARG A 280 9.14 -11.82 -6.53
CA ARG A 280 9.02 -12.57 -7.78
C ARG A 280 9.65 -13.97 -7.66
N GLN A 281 10.84 -14.08 -7.07
CA GLN A 281 11.50 -15.38 -6.83
C GLN A 281 10.66 -16.30 -5.97
N ILE A 282 9.94 -15.78 -4.97
CA ILE A 282 9.00 -16.56 -4.15
C ILE A 282 7.85 -17.08 -5.02
N VAL A 283 7.22 -16.21 -5.79
CA VAL A 283 6.09 -16.57 -6.67
C VAL A 283 6.50 -17.66 -7.68
N GLU A 284 7.60 -17.42 -8.39
CA GLU A 284 8.11 -18.35 -9.41
C GLU A 284 8.60 -19.68 -8.79
N GLY A 285 9.22 -19.61 -7.58
CA GLY A 285 9.63 -20.78 -6.81
C GLY A 285 8.48 -21.68 -6.35
N LEU A 286 7.27 -21.13 -6.24
CA LEU A 286 6.05 -21.89 -5.98
C LEU A 286 5.38 -22.44 -7.25
N GLY A 287 5.98 -22.21 -8.43
CA GLY A 287 5.40 -22.60 -9.72
C GLY A 287 4.24 -21.71 -10.16
N LEU A 288 4.12 -20.51 -9.57
CA LEU A 288 3.12 -19.50 -9.91
C LEU A 288 3.71 -18.48 -10.90
N GLU A 289 2.87 -17.66 -11.50
CA GLU A 289 3.28 -16.60 -12.40
C GLU A 289 2.98 -15.21 -11.84
N VAL A 290 3.88 -14.25 -12.07
CA VAL A 290 3.62 -12.85 -11.74
C VAL A 290 2.64 -12.27 -12.76
N ALA A 291 1.59 -11.62 -12.28
CA ALA A 291 0.62 -10.95 -13.13
C ALA A 291 1.24 -9.71 -13.80
N THR A 292 0.96 -9.52 -15.06
CA THR A 292 1.24 -8.27 -15.77
C THR A 292 0.27 -7.16 -15.32
N SER A 293 0.56 -5.90 -15.65
CA SER A 293 -0.34 -4.78 -15.36
C SER A 293 -1.70 -4.95 -16.05
N ALA A 294 -1.74 -5.50 -17.27
CA ALA A 294 -2.98 -5.81 -17.97
C ALA A 294 -3.80 -6.89 -17.26
N GLU A 295 -3.16 -7.96 -16.80
CA GLU A 295 -3.80 -9.02 -16.03
C GLU A 295 -4.27 -8.51 -14.65
N ALA A 296 -3.51 -7.60 -14.02
CA ALA A 296 -3.95 -6.96 -12.77
C ALA A 296 -5.20 -6.11 -12.98
N ARG A 297 -5.29 -5.35 -14.09
CA ARG A 297 -6.51 -4.60 -14.45
C ARG A 297 -7.71 -5.52 -14.63
N GLU A 298 -7.53 -6.65 -15.29
CA GLU A 298 -8.61 -7.64 -15.46
C GLU A 298 -9.01 -8.26 -14.12
N LEU A 299 -8.06 -8.73 -13.30
CA LEU A 299 -8.29 -9.34 -11.99
C LEU A 299 -9.04 -8.42 -11.03
N LEU A 300 -8.75 -7.11 -11.09
CA LEU A 300 -9.30 -6.09 -10.20
C LEU A 300 -10.45 -5.31 -10.83
N ALA A 301 -10.80 -5.60 -12.09
CA ALA A 301 -11.82 -4.91 -12.87
C ALA A 301 -11.63 -3.38 -12.87
N LEU A 302 -10.42 -2.90 -13.16
CA LEU A 302 -10.07 -1.48 -13.19
C LEU A 302 -10.55 -0.82 -14.48
N LYS A 303 -10.72 0.50 -14.46
CA LYS A 303 -11.22 1.28 -15.59
C LYS A 303 -10.25 1.45 -16.76
N GLY A 304 -8.95 1.22 -16.54
CA GLY A 304 -7.89 1.41 -17.53
C GLY A 304 -7.10 2.70 -17.37
N GLY A 305 -5.81 2.65 -17.72
CA GLY A 305 -4.88 3.77 -17.57
C GLY A 305 -5.15 4.95 -18.53
N ASP A 306 -6.01 4.79 -19.52
CA ASP A 306 -6.48 5.83 -20.43
C ASP A 306 -7.61 6.71 -19.83
N GLN A 307 -8.18 6.29 -18.69
CA GLN A 307 -9.27 6.96 -18.02
C GLN A 307 -8.86 7.70 -16.72
N VAL A 308 -7.60 8.05 -16.61
CA VAL A 308 -7.05 8.83 -15.49
C VAL A 308 -6.70 10.25 -15.92
N ASN A 309 -6.55 11.17 -14.96
CA ASN A 309 -6.29 12.60 -15.23
C ASN A 309 -4.80 12.97 -15.10
N PHE A 310 -3.89 12.11 -15.54
CA PHE A 310 -2.43 12.38 -15.54
C PHE A 310 -1.73 11.64 -16.66
#